data_13fc7c9e5516893ab8921452dc2a5b91
#
_entry.id   13fc7c9e5516893ab8921452dc2a5b91
#
_cell.length_a   1.000
_cell.length_b   1.000
_cell.length_c   1.000
_cell.angle_alpha   90.00
_cell.angle_beta   90.00
_cell.angle_gamma   90.00
#
_symmetry.space_group_name_H-M   'P 1'
#
loop_
_entity.id
_entity.type
_entity.pdbx_description
1 polymer ?
#
loop_
_entity_poly.entity_id
_entity_poly.type
_entity_poly.pdbx_seq_one_letter_code
_entity_poly.pdbx_strand_id
1 'polypeptide(L)'
;MLNRADIQHLIPDAVTYALREDIGNGDITAQLIPEEQTATARIISRQDAVICGVDWVNEVFKQVDPKLTLEWQVDDGDVVQRDQVLFYAKGAARNLLTAERAALNFLQTLSGTATISKFYADKVTGTHVKLLDTRKTLPGLRFAQKYAVTCGGCFNHRIGLFDAFLIKENHIMACGGIKEAIQTARNNEPEKPVEVEVESMEELKQALEAGADIIMLDNFSLDEMRASVALTQGAAKLEASGNITDKTLRPIAETGVDYISIGALTKHCQAVDLSMRLIDN
;
A
#
# COMPACT_ATOMS: atom_id res chain seq x y z
N MET A 1 2.34 -3.18 -11.00
CA MET A 1 1.97 -2.18 -9.96
C MET A 1 0.49 -1.87 -10.11
N LEU A 2 -0.21 -1.78 -8.98
CA LEU A 2 -1.60 -1.31 -8.97
C LEU A 2 -1.64 0.17 -9.35
N ASN A 3 -2.60 0.51 -10.19
CA ASN A 3 -2.94 1.88 -10.53
C ASN A 3 -4.41 2.17 -10.17
N ARG A 4 -4.83 3.41 -10.33
CA ARG A 4 -6.18 3.87 -9.99
C ARG A 4 -7.29 3.07 -10.67
N ALA A 5 -7.11 2.68 -11.94
CA ALA A 5 -8.11 1.92 -12.69
C ALA A 5 -8.27 0.49 -12.16
N ASP A 6 -7.19 -0.12 -11.65
CA ASP A 6 -7.23 -1.49 -11.13
C ASP A 6 -8.08 -1.64 -9.87
N ILE A 7 -8.29 -0.54 -9.12
CA ILE A 7 -8.94 -0.56 -7.81
C ILE A 7 -10.33 0.08 -7.79
N GLN A 8 -10.70 0.87 -8.82
CA GLN A 8 -11.95 1.63 -8.85
C GLN A 8 -13.19 0.76 -8.56
N HIS A 9 -13.24 -0.45 -9.09
CA HIS A 9 -14.37 -1.36 -8.93
C HIS A 9 -14.55 -1.89 -7.50
N LEU A 10 -13.53 -1.75 -6.63
CA LEU A 10 -13.56 -2.20 -5.22
C LEU A 10 -14.01 -1.12 -4.25
N ILE A 11 -13.95 0.15 -4.67
CA ILE A 11 -14.21 1.30 -3.80
C ILE A 11 -15.65 1.37 -3.29
N PRO A 12 -16.69 1.18 -4.15
CA PRO A 12 -18.08 1.32 -3.71
C PRO A 12 -18.45 0.38 -2.56
N ASP A 13 -18.04 -0.89 -2.64
CA ASP A 13 -18.35 -1.88 -1.60
C ASP A 13 -17.63 -1.57 -0.28
N ALA A 14 -16.36 -1.16 -0.35
CA ALA A 14 -15.58 -0.77 0.82
C ALA A 14 -16.20 0.44 1.53
N VAL A 15 -16.65 1.44 0.76
CA VAL A 15 -17.32 2.64 1.28
C VAL A 15 -18.69 2.30 1.88
N THR A 16 -19.48 1.48 1.19
CA THR A 16 -20.78 1.03 1.70
C THR A 16 -20.65 0.33 3.06
N TYR A 17 -19.60 -0.51 3.21
CA TYR A 17 -19.35 -1.18 4.49
C TYR A 17 -19.00 -0.19 5.60
N ALA A 18 -18.08 0.77 5.33
CA ALA A 18 -17.68 1.79 6.30
C ALA A 18 -18.84 2.72 6.71
N LEU A 19 -19.66 3.15 5.75
CA LEU A 19 -20.85 3.97 6.04
C LEU A 19 -21.89 3.20 6.87
N ARG A 20 -22.08 1.92 6.60
CA ARG A 20 -22.98 1.08 7.42
C ARG A 20 -22.49 0.96 8.85
N GLU A 21 -21.19 0.84 9.08
CA GLU A 21 -20.57 0.76 10.40
C GLU A 21 -20.78 2.06 11.19
N ASP A 22 -20.62 3.22 10.55
CA ASP A 22 -20.63 4.53 11.22
C ASP A 22 -22.05 5.09 11.38
N ILE A 23 -22.91 4.97 10.38
CA ILE A 23 -24.24 5.57 10.36
C ILE A 23 -25.28 4.67 11.06
N GLY A 24 -25.19 3.36 10.91
CA GLY A 24 -26.16 2.41 11.47
C GLY A 24 -27.58 2.73 11.02
N ASN A 25 -28.46 3.04 12.01
CA ASN A 25 -29.86 3.39 11.76
C ASN A 25 -30.10 4.89 11.53
N GLY A 26 -29.05 5.71 11.53
CA GLY A 26 -29.12 7.15 11.26
C GLY A 26 -28.22 7.99 12.15
N ASP A 27 -27.81 9.15 11.64
CA ASP A 27 -27.02 10.14 12.38
C ASP A 27 -27.93 11.00 13.26
N ILE A 28 -27.98 10.69 14.57
CA ILE A 28 -28.82 11.41 15.53
C ILE A 28 -28.32 12.83 15.82
N THR A 29 -27.01 13.08 15.69
CA THR A 29 -26.42 14.40 15.95
C THR A 29 -26.65 15.35 14.79
N ALA A 30 -26.66 14.90 13.56
CA ALA A 30 -26.96 15.73 12.40
C ALA A 30 -28.39 16.31 12.46
N GLN A 31 -29.33 15.65 13.18
CA GLN A 31 -30.71 16.16 13.38
C GLN A 31 -30.79 17.47 14.17
N LEU A 32 -29.71 17.86 14.88
CA LEU A 32 -29.62 19.16 15.56
C LEU A 32 -29.52 20.34 14.58
N ILE A 33 -29.13 20.07 13.32
CA ILE A 33 -28.98 21.09 12.29
C ILE A 33 -30.30 21.21 11.51
N PRO A 34 -30.77 22.42 11.16
CA PRO A 34 -31.92 22.57 10.29
C PRO A 34 -31.75 21.86 8.95
N GLU A 35 -32.81 21.23 8.44
CA GLU A 35 -32.75 20.41 7.23
C GLU A 35 -32.31 21.20 5.99
N GLU A 36 -32.81 22.44 5.90
CA GLU A 36 -32.53 23.35 4.77
C GLU A 36 -31.15 24.03 4.86
N GLN A 37 -30.42 23.80 5.95
CA GLN A 37 -29.12 24.47 6.12
C GLN A 37 -28.08 23.89 5.18
N THR A 38 -27.48 24.76 4.34
CA THR A 38 -26.32 24.45 3.54
C THR A 38 -25.05 25.02 4.17
N ALA A 39 -23.92 24.40 3.87
CA ALA A 39 -22.62 24.85 4.35
C ALA A 39 -21.52 24.56 3.33
N THR A 40 -20.37 25.18 3.57
CA THR A 40 -19.10 24.80 2.95
C THR A 40 -18.18 24.25 4.04
N ALA A 41 -17.64 23.06 3.84
CA ALA A 41 -16.61 22.47 4.68
C ALA A 41 -15.25 22.64 4.04
N ARG A 42 -14.23 22.96 4.83
CA ARG A 42 -12.83 23.01 4.42
C ARG A 42 -12.07 21.89 5.13
N ILE A 43 -11.33 21.11 4.36
CA ILE A 43 -10.50 19.99 4.83
C ILE A 43 -9.04 20.34 4.64
N ILE A 44 -8.25 20.19 5.72
CA ILE A 44 -6.82 20.48 5.75
C ILE A 44 -6.01 19.32 6.31
N SER A 45 -4.75 19.21 5.90
CA SER A 45 -3.76 18.39 6.60
C SER A 45 -3.21 19.12 7.81
N ARG A 46 -3.03 18.43 8.95
CA ARG A 46 -2.42 18.99 10.17
C ARG A 46 -0.92 18.68 10.27
N GLN A 47 -0.37 18.01 9.27
CA GLN A 47 1.03 17.63 9.17
C GLN A 47 1.46 17.52 7.71
N ASP A 48 2.76 17.45 7.46
CA ASP A 48 3.30 17.12 6.14
C ASP A 48 2.97 15.68 5.79
N ALA A 49 2.51 15.43 4.55
CA ALA A 49 2.06 14.11 4.13
C ALA A 49 2.12 13.92 2.60
N VAL A 50 1.95 12.68 2.16
CA VAL A 50 1.58 12.33 0.79
C VAL A 50 0.12 11.92 0.79
N ILE A 51 -0.70 12.54 -0.05
CA ILE A 51 -2.13 12.30 -0.10
C ILE A 51 -2.42 11.01 -0.88
N CYS A 52 -3.37 10.24 -0.37
CA CYS A 52 -3.94 9.09 -1.06
C CYS A 52 -5.34 8.78 -0.51
N GLY A 53 -6.30 8.52 -1.40
CA GLY A 53 -7.67 8.16 -1.03
C GLY A 53 -8.74 9.08 -1.61
N VAL A 54 -8.41 9.91 -2.61
CA VAL A 54 -9.34 10.85 -3.27
C VAL A 54 -10.61 10.16 -3.74
N ASP A 55 -10.50 9.01 -4.41
CA ASP A 55 -11.67 8.29 -4.94
C ASP A 55 -12.56 7.69 -3.84
N TRP A 56 -11.98 7.27 -2.70
CA TRP A 56 -12.76 6.81 -1.55
C TRP A 56 -13.56 7.95 -0.93
N VAL A 57 -12.93 9.12 -0.76
CA VAL A 57 -13.63 10.33 -0.29
C VAL A 57 -14.77 10.70 -1.23
N ASN A 58 -14.50 10.77 -2.53
CA ASN A 58 -15.52 11.06 -3.53
C ASN A 58 -16.71 10.10 -3.42
N GLU A 59 -16.45 8.80 -3.28
CA GLU A 59 -17.49 7.80 -3.18
C GLU A 59 -18.26 7.88 -1.84
N VAL A 60 -17.60 8.22 -0.72
CA VAL A 60 -18.28 8.44 0.57
C VAL A 60 -19.29 9.57 0.44
N PHE A 61 -18.88 10.74 -0.04
CA PHE A 61 -19.77 11.88 -0.20
C PHE A 61 -20.90 11.57 -1.19
N LYS A 62 -20.61 10.91 -2.28
CA LYS A 62 -21.62 10.50 -3.28
C LYS A 62 -22.65 9.52 -2.70
N GLN A 63 -22.24 8.54 -1.89
CA GLN A 63 -23.18 7.58 -1.27
C GLN A 63 -24.01 8.21 -0.18
N VAL A 64 -23.49 9.20 0.56
CA VAL A 64 -24.28 9.94 1.57
C VAL A 64 -25.29 10.86 0.89
N ASP A 65 -24.88 11.65 -0.07
CA ASP A 65 -25.76 12.52 -0.86
C ASP A 65 -25.10 12.89 -2.19
N PRO A 66 -25.63 12.44 -3.34
CA PRO A 66 -25.06 12.75 -4.64
C PRO A 66 -25.15 14.22 -5.07
N LYS A 67 -25.82 15.07 -4.29
CA LYS A 67 -25.89 16.52 -4.52
C LYS A 67 -24.72 17.27 -3.88
N LEU A 68 -23.95 16.61 -2.99
CA LEU A 68 -22.73 17.20 -2.41
C LEU A 68 -21.68 17.37 -3.51
N THR A 69 -20.99 18.51 -3.49
CA THR A 69 -19.92 18.81 -4.44
C THR A 69 -18.59 18.91 -3.74
N LEU A 70 -17.55 18.35 -4.36
CA LEU A 70 -16.18 18.38 -3.85
C LEU A 70 -15.29 19.16 -4.83
N GLU A 71 -14.48 20.06 -4.27
CA GLU A 71 -13.51 20.88 -5.02
C GLU A 71 -12.10 20.59 -4.49
N TRP A 72 -11.43 19.65 -5.13
CA TRP A 72 -10.09 19.21 -4.75
C TRP A 72 -9.03 20.23 -5.14
N GLN A 73 -8.02 20.40 -4.25
CA GLN A 73 -6.82 21.20 -4.49
C GLN A 73 -5.58 20.31 -4.66
N VAL A 74 -5.72 19.01 -4.49
CA VAL A 74 -4.66 17.99 -4.56
C VAL A 74 -5.22 16.71 -5.18
N ASP A 75 -4.33 15.83 -5.63
CA ASP A 75 -4.67 14.47 -6.08
C ASP A 75 -3.79 13.43 -5.36
N ASP A 76 -4.08 12.14 -5.57
CA ASP A 76 -3.31 11.04 -5.02
C ASP A 76 -1.85 11.10 -5.49
N GLY A 77 -0.91 11.01 -4.55
CA GLY A 77 0.52 11.14 -4.78
C GLY A 77 1.10 12.55 -4.53
N ASP A 78 0.25 13.57 -4.38
CA ASP A 78 0.72 14.92 -4.07
C ASP A 78 1.31 15.01 -2.66
N VAL A 79 2.43 15.72 -2.56
CA VAL A 79 3.07 16.07 -1.29
C VAL A 79 2.46 17.36 -0.77
N VAL A 80 1.93 17.32 0.43
CA VAL A 80 1.32 18.47 1.09
C VAL A 80 2.06 18.87 2.35
N GLN A 81 1.94 20.14 2.70
CA GLN A 81 2.50 20.69 3.93
C GLN A 81 1.42 20.82 5.01
N ARG A 82 1.86 20.96 6.25
CA ARG A 82 0.98 21.27 7.37
C ARG A 82 0.10 22.51 7.07
N ASP A 83 -1.18 22.41 7.46
CA ASP A 83 -2.22 23.42 7.28
C ASP A 83 -2.63 23.71 5.82
N GLN A 84 -2.13 22.92 4.85
CA GLN A 84 -2.54 22.99 3.46
C GLN A 84 -3.99 22.50 3.29
N VAL A 85 -4.76 23.21 2.48
CA VAL A 85 -6.12 22.83 2.09
C VAL A 85 -6.03 21.68 1.11
N LEU A 86 -6.80 20.61 1.38
CA LEU A 86 -6.91 19.44 0.50
C LEU A 86 -8.11 19.56 -0.43
N PHE A 87 -9.27 19.90 0.11
CA PHE A 87 -10.48 20.13 -0.68
C PHE A 87 -11.52 20.92 0.11
N TYR A 88 -12.52 21.43 -0.63
CA TYR A 88 -13.75 21.98 -0.09
C TYR A 88 -14.90 21.04 -0.45
N ALA A 89 -15.87 20.91 0.47
CA ALA A 89 -17.12 20.17 0.26
C ALA A 89 -18.31 21.11 0.50
N LYS A 90 -19.29 21.12 -0.40
CA LYS A 90 -20.44 22.04 -0.35
C LYS A 90 -21.76 21.29 -0.49
N GLY A 91 -22.76 21.69 0.28
CA GLY A 91 -24.12 21.17 0.21
C GLY A 91 -24.85 21.19 1.54
N ALA A 92 -25.78 20.23 1.75
CA ALA A 92 -26.54 20.11 2.99
C ALA A 92 -25.61 19.89 4.20
N ALA A 93 -25.68 20.77 5.20
CA ALA A 93 -24.78 20.75 6.35
C ALA A 93 -24.85 19.42 7.13
N ARG A 94 -26.05 18.83 7.27
CA ARG A 94 -26.22 17.50 7.87
C ARG A 94 -25.39 16.45 7.14
N ASN A 95 -25.52 16.38 5.83
CA ASN A 95 -24.89 15.35 5.01
C ASN A 95 -23.37 15.51 4.93
N LEU A 96 -22.85 16.76 4.97
CA LEU A 96 -21.41 17.03 5.08
C LEU A 96 -20.84 16.43 6.38
N LEU A 97 -21.51 16.62 7.52
CA LEU A 97 -21.05 16.10 8.82
C LEU A 97 -21.22 14.58 8.91
N THR A 98 -22.29 14.02 8.36
CA THR A 98 -22.48 12.56 8.31
C THR A 98 -21.40 11.86 7.47
N ALA A 99 -20.94 12.48 6.39
CA ALA A 99 -19.88 11.92 5.52
C ALA A 99 -18.48 12.04 6.13
N GLU A 100 -18.26 13.03 7.01
CA GLU A 100 -16.94 13.44 7.50
C GLU A 100 -16.10 12.27 7.98
N ARG A 101 -16.58 11.49 8.95
CA ARG A 101 -15.75 10.51 9.65
C ARG A 101 -15.30 9.39 8.72
N ALA A 102 -16.21 8.81 7.96
CA ALA A 102 -15.90 7.75 7.01
C ALA A 102 -14.92 8.25 5.93
N ALA A 103 -15.14 9.45 5.36
CA ALA A 103 -14.25 10.04 4.36
C ALA A 103 -12.84 10.29 4.92
N LEU A 104 -12.73 10.92 6.10
CA LEU A 104 -11.43 11.18 6.70
C LEU A 104 -10.72 9.90 7.15
N ASN A 105 -11.44 8.85 7.57
CA ASN A 105 -10.84 7.56 7.91
C ASN A 105 -10.13 6.93 6.72
N PHE A 106 -10.72 6.93 5.52
CA PHE A 106 -10.03 6.46 4.32
C PHE A 106 -8.83 7.34 3.97
N LEU A 107 -9.05 8.66 3.89
CA LEU A 107 -8.01 9.60 3.47
C LEU A 107 -6.80 9.57 4.41
N GLN A 108 -7.02 9.63 5.73
CA GLN A 108 -5.95 9.62 6.73
C GLN A 108 -5.14 8.32 6.74
N THR A 109 -5.82 7.17 6.57
CA THR A 109 -5.20 5.84 6.60
C THR A 109 -4.36 5.59 5.35
N LEU A 110 -4.91 5.89 4.18
CA LEU A 110 -4.23 5.68 2.91
C LEU A 110 -3.09 6.70 2.71
N SER A 111 -3.30 7.96 3.09
CA SER A 111 -2.23 8.98 3.10
C SER A 111 -1.10 8.60 4.07
N GLY A 112 -1.42 7.97 5.21
CA GLY A 112 -0.40 7.44 6.12
C GLY A 112 0.47 6.38 5.46
N THR A 113 -0.15 5.45 4.72
CA THR A 113 0.57 4.42 3.95
C THR A 113 1.42 5.04 2.82
N ALA A 114 0.90 6.03 2.09
CA ALA A 114 1.64 6.73 1.04
C ALA A 114 2.83 7.52 1.63
N THR A 115 2.62 8.20 2.76
CA THR A 115 3.65 9.00 3.44
C THR A 115 4.82 8.14 3.93
N ILE A 116 4.57 6.99 4.58
CA ILE A 116 5.64 6.10 5.00
C ILE A 116 6.35 5.47 3.80
N SER A 117 5.63 5.19 2.72
CA SER A 117 6.22 4.67 1.48
C SER A 117 7.18 5.69 0.86
N LYS A 118 6.78 6.96 0.79
CA LYS A 118 7.64 8.07 0.34
C LYS A 118 8.91 8.21 1.19
N PHE A 119 8.76 8.15 2.52
CA PHE A 119 9.89 8.19 3.44
C PHE A 119 10.93 7.11 3.15
N TYR A 120 10.50 5.87 2.87
CA TYR A 120 11.41 4.79 2.53
C TYR A 120 11.97 4.93 1.10
N ALA A 121 11.14 5.33 0.12
CA ALA A 121 11.56 5.55 -1.26
C ALA A 121 12.69 6.59 -1.35
N ASP A 122 12.58 7.69 -0.59
CA ASP A 122 13.57 8.76 -0.57
C ASP A 122 14.94 8.28 -0.06
N LYS A 123 14.97 7.31 0.88
CA LYS A 123 16.21 6.76 1.44
C LYS A 123 17.05 5.97 0.42
N VAL A 124 16.44 5.46 -0.62
CA VAL A 124 17.13 4.68 -1.66
C VAL A 124 17.32 5.44 -2.96
N THR A 125 17.03 6.74 -2.96
CA THR A 125 17.25 7.62 -4.12
C THR A 125 18.69 7.48 -4.63
N GLY A 126 18.85 7.33 -5.97
CA GLY A 126 20.15 7.14 -6.62
C GLY A 126 20.63 5.67 -6.64
N THR A 127 19.86 4.72 -6.14
CA THR A 127 20.06 3.28 -6.35
C THR A 127 19.06 2.75 -7.38
N HIS A 128 19.29 1.53 -7.90
CA HIS A 128 18.36 0.88 -8.84
C HIS A 128 17.31 0.01 -8.15
N VAL A 129 17.43 -0.18 -6.82
CA VAL A 129 16.59 -1.08 -6.05
C VAL A 129 15.12 -0.60 -6.05
N LYS A 130 14.19 -1.54 -6.10
CA LYS A 130 12.76 -1.27 -5.92
C LYS A 130 12.31 -1.76 -4.55
N LEU A 131 11.66 -0.88 -3.81
CA LEU A 131 11.08 -1.24 -2.51
C LEU A 131 9.69 -1.83 -2.72
N LEU A 132 9.46 -3.02 -2.19
CA LEU A 132 8.21 -3.76 -2.33
C LEU A 132 7.42 -3.75 -1.02
N ASP A 133 6.11 -3.67 -1.13
CA ASP A 133 5.21 -3.96 -0.02
C ASP A 133 5.14 -5.47 0.28
N THR A 134 4.25 -5.86 1.18
CA THR A 134 4.00 -7.27 1.52
C THR A 134 2.50 -7.53 1.65
N ARG A 135 2.13 -8.79 1.98
CA ARG A 135 0.75 -9.14 2.34
C ARG A 135 0.38 -8.86 3.81
N LYS A 136 1.28 -8.22 4.58
CA LYS A 136 1.02 -7.77 5.96
C LYS A 136 0.24 -6.45 5.93
N THR A 137 -1.05 -6.53 5.60
CA THR A 137 -1.96 -5.39 5.38
C THR A 137 -3.09 -5.39 6.41
N LEU A 138 -3.77 -4.25 6.54
CA LEU A 138 -5.05 -4.20 7.26
C LEU A 138 -6.07 -5.11 6.56
N PRO A 139 -6.82 -5.93 7.32
CA PRO A 139 -7.87 -6.76 6.74
C PRO A 139 -8.89 -5.90 5.97
N GLY A 140 -9.29 -6.37 4.79
CA GLY A 140 -10.23 -5.65 3.91
C GLY A 140 -9.65 -4.48 3.13
N LEU A 141 -8.48 -3.91 3.51
CA LEU A 141 -7.89 -2.74 2.86
C LEU A 141 -6.63 -3.04 2.03
N ARG A 142 -6.34 -4.31 1.71
CA ARG A 142 -5.09 -4.68 1.02
C ARG A 142 -4.90 -3.94 -0.30
N PHE A 143 -5.90 -3.95 -1.17
CA PHE A 143 -5.81 -3.28 -2.47
C PHE A 143 -5.60 -1.77 -2.30
N ALA A 144 -6.34 -1.15 -1.38
CA ALA A 144 -6.22 0.27 -1.08
C ALA A 144 -4.83 0.63 -0.54
N GLN A 145 -4.31 -0.14 0.44
CA GLN A 145 -2.96 0.09 0.96
C GLN A 145 -1.87 -0.16 -0.08
N LYS A 146 -2.00 -1.22 -0.90
CA LYS A 146 -1.03 -1.48 -1.97
C LYS A 146 -1.05 -0.40 -3.05
N TYR A 147 -2.19 0.17 -3.37
CA TYR A 147 -2.28 1.36 -4.20
C TYR A 147 -1.60 2.57 -3.53
N ALA A 148 -1.86 2.81 -2.24
CA ALA A 148 -1.23 3.89 -1.51
C ALA A 148 0.30 3.77 -1.45
N VAL A 149 0.84 2.55 -1.41
CA VAL A 149 2.28 2.28 -1.53
C VAL A 149 2.83 2.83 -2.84
N THR A 150 2.10 2.70 -3.96
CA THR A 150 2.53 3.23 -5.27
C THR A 150 2.46 4.75 -5.32
N CYS A 151 1.47 5.37 -4.67
CA CYS A 151 1.38 6.83 -4.51
C CYS A 151 2.59 7.40 -3.75
N GLY A 152 3.17 6.63 -2.82
CA GLY A 152 4.39 6.99 -2.10
C GLY A 152 5.71 6.68 -2.84
N GLY A 153 5.64 6.15 -4.07
CA GLY A 153 6.84 5.86 -4.89
C GLY A 153 7.49 4.50 -4.64
N CYS A 154 6.85 3.62 -3.89
CA CYS A 154 7.24 2.22 -3.75
C CYS A 154 6.47 1.31 -4.73
N PHE A 155 6.72 0.01 -4.69
CA PHE A 155 6.20 -0.97 -5.64
C PHE A 155 5.42 -2.07 -4.92
N ASN A 156 4.63 -2.84 -5.67
CA ASN A 156 3.90 -3.95 -5.09
C ASN A 156 4.64 -5.28 -5.27
N HIS A 157 4.75 -6.04 -4.20
CA HIS A 157 4.91 -7.48 -4.23
C HIS A 157 3.57 -8.13 -4.63
N ARG A 158 3.51 -9.46 -4.77
CA ARG A 158 2.26 -10.17 -5.10
C ARG A 158 1.07 -9.64 -4.28
N ILE A 159 -0.08 -9.54 -4.93
CA ILE A 159 -1.30 -8.98 -4.33
C ILE A 159 -1.96 -10.00 -3.38
N GLY A 160 -1.96 -11.26 -3.79
CA GLY A 160 -2.64 -12.30 -3.04
C GLY A 160 -1.92 -13.64 -3.10
N LEU A 161 -2.70 -14.72 -3.04
CA LEU A 161 -2.22 -16.08 -3.21
C LEU A 161 -2.39 -16.59 -4.65
N PHE A 162 -2.92 -15.73 -5.53
CA PHE A 162 -3.42 -16.10 -6.86
C PHE A 162 -2.57 -15.54 -8.01
N ASP A 163 -1.68 -14.60 -7.76
CA ASP A 163 -0.97 -13.85 -8.80
C ASP A 163 0.50 -14.22 -8.97
N ALA A 164 1.16 -14.79 -7.94
CA ALA A 164 2.53 -15.29 -8.02
C ALA A 164 2.78 -16.37 -6.96
N PHE A 165 3.68 -17.31 -7.27
CA PHE A 165 4.22 -18.22 -6.26
C PHE A 165 5.22 -17.50 -5.37
N LEU A 166 5.19 -17.81 -4.06
CA LEU A 166 6.26 -17.57 -3.11
C LEU A 166 6.45 -18.88 -2.34
N ILE A 167 7.44 -19.62 -2.77
CA ILE A 167 7.82 -20.92 -2.21
C ILE A 167 8.69 -20.68 -0.98
N LYS A 168 8.32 -21.25 0.14
CA LYS A 168 8.97 -21.12 1.44
C LYS A 168 9.41 -22.48 1.97
N GLU A 169 10.17 -22.48 3.05
CA GLU A 169 10.73 -23.68 3.71
C GLU A 169 9.72 -24.83 3.83
N ASN A 170 8.51 -24.56 4.25
CA ASN A 170 7.47 -25.59 4.39
C ASN A 170 7.00 -26.17 3.05
N HIS A 171 6.98 -25.37 1.99
CA HIS A 171 6.64 -25.84 0.64
C HIS A 171 7.79 -26.68 0.06
N ILE A 172 9.03 -26.24 0.27
CA ILE A 172 10.25 -26.97 -0.17
C ILE A 172 10.29 -28.34 0.48
N MET A 173 10.08 -28.38 1.81
CA MET A 173 10.04 -29.62 2.57
C MET A 173 8.94 -30.58 2.07
N ALA A 174 7.73 -30.06 1.87
CA ALA A 174 6.58 -30.85 1.42
C ALA A 174 6.75 -31.39 -0.02
N CYS A 175 7.43 -30.65 -0.90
CA CYS A 175 7.70 -31.07 -2.29
C CYS A 175 8.91 -32.00 -2.42
N GLY A 176 9.77 -32.08 -1.40
CA GLY A 176 10.98 -32.91 -1.42
C GLY A 176 12.26 -32.19 -1.86
N GLY A 177 12.18 -30.87 -2.12
CA GLY A 177 13.31 -30.02 -2.49
C GLY A 177 12.93 -28.78 -3.25
N ILE A 178 13.89 -27.85 -3.43
CA ILE A 178 13.70 -26.59 -4.17
C ILE A 178 13.36 -26.85 -5.63
N LYS A 179 14.11 -27.75 -6.27
CA LYS A 179 13.91 -28.11 -7.69
C LYS A 179 12.51 -28.68 -7.92
N GLU A 180 12.09 -29.62 -7.08
CA GLU A 180 10.77 -30.28 -7.15
C GLU A 180 9.65 -29.26 -6.93
N ALA A 181 9.82 -28.33 -5.99
CA ALA A 181 8.85 -27.27 -5.71
C ALA A 181 8.69 -26.31 -6.91
N ILE A 182 9.79 -25.85 -7.51
CA ILE A 182 9.76 -24.99 -8.70
C ILE A 182 9.13 -25.72 -9.88
N GLN A 183 9.50 -26.97 -10.12
CA GLN A 183 8.94 -27.76 -11.23
C GLN A 183 7.44 -27.99 -11.06
N THR A 184 7.01 -28.27 -9.85
CA THR A 184 5.57 -28.40 -9.51
C THR A 184 4.81 -27.09 -9.74
N ALA A 185 5.39 -25.96 -9.33
CA ALA A 185 4.79 -24.65 -9.57
C ALA A 185 4.63 -24.35 -11.06
N ARG A 186 5.68 -24.59 -11.87
CA ARG A 186 5.68 -24.41 -13.33
C ARG A 186 4.65 -25.33 -14.05
N ASN A 187 4.47 -26.56 -13.55
CA ASN A 187 3.50 -27.49 -14.11
C ASN A 187 2.06 -27.08 -13.80
N ASN A 188 1.81 -26.55 -12.59
CA ASN A 188 0.49 -26.17 -12.16
C ASN A 188 0.02 -24.85 -12.79
N GLU A 189 0.87 -23.82 -12.83
CA GLU A 189 0.56 -22.47 -13.33
C GLU A 189 1.77 -21.92 -14.13
N PRO A 190 1.94 -22.32 -15.40
CA PRO A 190 3.14 -22.01 -16.20
C PRO A 190 3.37 -20.52 -16.40
N GLU A 191 2.33 -19.72 -16.42
CA GLU A 191 2.37 -18.28 -16.69
C GLU A 191 2.63 -17.43 -15.43
N LYS A 192 2.61 -18.05 -14.24
CA LYS A 192 2.81 -17.32 -12.98
C LYS A 192 4.29 -17.25 -12.63
N PRO A 193 4.78 -16.09 -12.18
CA PRO A 193 6.14 -15.95 -11.70
C PRO A 193 6.38 -16.82 -10.46
N VAL A 194 7.56 -17.42 -10.40
CA VAL A 194 7.99 -18.29 -9.29
C VAL A 194 9.07 -17.60 -8.51
N GLU A 195 8.76 -17.27 -7.28
CA GLU A 195 9.68 -16.75 -6.28
C GLU A 195 9.96 -17.84 -5.23
N VAL A 196 11.23 -17.96 -4.82
CA VAL A 196 11.70 -18.92 -3.81
C VAL A 196 12.45 -18.17 -2.72
N GLU A 197 12.04 -18.39 -1.46
CA GLU A 197 12.75 -17.92 -0.27
C GLU A 197 13.87 -18.91 0.06
N VAL A 198 15.08 -18.39 0.24
CA VAL A 198 16.28 -19.17 0.55
C VAL A 198 16.99 -18.60 1.77
N GLU A 199 17.58 -19.49 2.59
CA GLU A 199 18.26 -19.15 3.83
C GLU A 199 19.80 -19.38 3.77
N SER A 200 20.31 -19.85 2.64
CA SER A 200 21.73 -20.13 2.46
C SER A 200 22.21 -19.97 1.01
N MET A 201 23.52 -19.77 0.86
CA MET A 201 24.16 -19.72 -0.46
C MET A 201 24.02 -21.03 -1.25
N GLU A 202 23.87 -22.17 -0.57
CA GLU A 202 23.64 -23.46 -1.22
C GLU A 202 22.22 -23.53 -1.80
N GLU A 203 21.22 -23.10 -1.05
CA GLU A 203 19.83 -23.00 -1.54
C GLU A 203 19.69 -21.99 -2.70
N LEU A 204 20.43 -20.86 -2.64
CA LEU A 204 20.51 -19.91 -3.74
C LEU A 204 20.97 -20.59 -5.05
N LYS A 205 22.02 -21.41 -5.00
CA LYS A 205 22.51 -22.15 -6.18
C LYS A 205 21.46 -23.11 -6.72
N GLN A 206 20.80 -23.85 -5.82
CA GLN A 206 19.74 -24.79 -6.22
C GLN A 206 18.55 -24.05 -6.87
N ALA A 207 18.14 -22.89 -6.31
CA ALA A 207 17.07 -22.08 -6.89
C ALA A 207 17.43 -21.50 -8.27
N LEU A 208 18.71 -21.07 -8.47
CA LEU A 208 19.21 -20.62 -9.76
C LEU A 208 19.24 -21.76 -10.79
N GLU A 209 19.75 -22.93 -10.42
CA GLU A 209 19.80 -24.11 -11.29
C GLU A 209 18.41 -24.61 -11.67
N ALA A 210 17.43 -24.47 -10.75
CA ALA A 210 16.05 -24.84 -11.00
C ALA A 210 15.25 -23.80 -11.79
N GLY A 211 15.80 -22.62 -12.06
CA GLY A 211 15.21 -21.58 -12.89
C GLY A 211 14.12 -20.77 -12.19
N ALA A 212 14.33 -20.37 -10.93
CA ALA A 212 13.47 -19.41 -10.25
C ALA A 212 13.51 -18.05 -10.96
N ASP A 213 12.37 -17.32 -11.02
CA ASP A 213 12.33 -15.96 -11.59
C ASP A 213 12.85 -14.93 -10.59
N ILE A 214 12.51 -15.12 -9.31
CA ILE A 214 12.94 -14.28 -8.20
C ILE A 214 13.44 -15.18 -7.07
N ILE A 215 14.51 -14.77 -6.41
CA ILE A 215 15.04 -15.47 -5.24
C ILE A 215 15.11 -14.47 -4.09
N MET A 216 14.36 -14.77 -3.03
CA MET A 216 14.31 -13.98 -1.81
C MET A 216 15.39 -14.47 -0.84
N LEU A 217 16.31 -13.59 -0.51
CA LEU A 217 17.41 -13.80 0.43
C LEU A 217 16.90 -13.48 1.85
N ASP A 218 16.53 -14.49 2.62
CA ASP A 218 15.98 -14.28 3.96
C ASP A 218 17.08 -14.16 5.01
N ASN A 219 17.18 -13.00 5.65
CA ASN A 219 18.15 -12.67 6.69
C ASN A 219 19.63 -12.82 6.30
N PHE A 220 19.98 -12.70 5.02
CA PHE A 220 21.38 -12.70 4.58
C PHE A 220 22.12 -11.47 5.11
N SER A 221 23.43 -11.64 5.41
CA SER A 221 24.34 -10.53 5.69
C SER A 221 24.62 -9.71 4.43
N LEU A 222 25.13 -8.48 4.60
CA LEU A 222 25.49 -7.62 3.44
C LEU A 222 26.54 -8.27 2.53
N ASP A 223 27.48 -9.04 3.10
CA ASP A 223 28.52 -9.71 2.32
C ASP A 223 27.96 -10.91 1.55
N GLU A 224 27.04 -11.68 2.15
CA GLU A 224 26.32 -12.74 1.45
C GLU A 224 25.42 -12.18 0.34
N MET A 225 24.75 -11.04 0.55
CA MET A 225 23.97 -10.38 -0.50
C MET A 225 24.85 -9.96 -1.68
N ARG A 226 26.03 -9.36 -1.43
CA ARG A 226 26.99 -9.04 -2.49
C ARG A 226 27.49 -10.26 -3.22
N ALA A 227 27.80 -11.34 -2.50
CA ALA A 227 28.19 -12.61 -3.08
C ALA A 227 27.05 -13.22 -3.92
N SER A 228 25.81 -13.11 -3.46
CA SER A 228 24.62 -13.57 -4.19
C SER A 228 24.43 -12.80 -5.51
N VAL A 229 24.58 -11.48 -5.49
CA VAL A 229 24.52 -10.64 -6.70
C VAL A 229 25.61 -11.05 -7.71
N ALA A 230 26.83 -11.23 -7.23
CA ALA A 230 27.96 -11.65 -8.08
C ALA A 230 27.75 -13.06 -8.65
N LEU A 231 27.17 -13.99 -7.89
CA LEU A 231 26.89 -15.35 -8.33
C LEU A 231 25.76 -15.41 -9.35
N THR A 232 24.67 -14.66 -9.11
CA THR A 232 23.44 -14.69 -9.91
C THR A 232 23.64 -14.12 -11.32
N GLN A 233 24.48 -13.09 -11.48
CA GLN A 233 24.82 -12.46 -12.78
C GLN A 233 23.59 -12.11 -13.64
N GLY A 234 22.46 -11.78 -12.98
CA GLY A 234 21.19 -11.42 -13.65
C GLY A 234 20.36 -12.60 -14.17
N ALA A 235 20.71 -13.85 -13.87
CA ALA A 235 19.94 -15.03 -14.25
C ALA A 235 18.57 -15.10 -13.55
N ALA A 236 18.45 -14.52 -12.35
CA ALA A 236 17.22 -14.30 -11.61
C ALA A 236 17.23 -12.92 -10.98
N LYS A 237 16.07 -12.43 -10.52
CA LYS A 237 15.99 -11.25 -9.68
C LYS A 237 16.26 -11.61 -8.23
N LEU A 238 16.96 -10.75 -7.50
CA LEU A 238 17.24 -10.95 -6.08
C LEU A 238 16.42 -9.98 -5.24
N GLU A 239 15.72 -10.54 -4.25
CA GLU A 239 14.96 -9.77 -3.24
C GLU A 239 15.64 -9.95 -1.89
N ALA A 240 15.92 -8.86 -1.16
CA ALA A 240 16.34 -8.91 0.23
C ALA A 240 15.11 -8.82 1.15
N SER A 241 15.03 -9.71 2.14
CA SER A 241 13.99 -9.78 3.15
C SER A 241 14.58 -9.99 4.55
N GLY A 242 13.79 -9.63 5.57
CA GLY A 242 14.17 -9.80 6.97
C GLY A 242 14.83 -8.56 7.60
N ASN A 243 14.30 -8.14 8.74
CA ASN A 243 14.84 -7.08 9.62
C ASN A 243 15.19 -5.74 8.94
N ILE A 244 14.45 -5.38 7.89
CA ILE A 244 14.63 -4.11 7.17
C ILE A 244 14.12 -2.95 8.04
N THR A 245 15.03 -2.02 8.33
CA THR A 245 14.75 -0.80 9.09
C THR A 245 15.22 0.43 8.29
N ASP A 246 14.89 1.61 8.76
CA ASP A 246 15.40 2.86 8.18
C ASP A 246 16.92 2.99 8.22
N LYS A 247 17.60 2.29 9.15
CA LYS A 247 19.06 2.29 9.31
C LYS A 247 19.76 1.26 8.43
N THR A 248 19.11 0.11 8.19
CA THR A 248 19.71 -1.00 7.41
C THR A 248 19.37 -0.89 5.92
N LEU A 249 18.34 -0.15 5.54
CA LEU A 249 17.83 -0.09 4.17
C LEU A 249 18.89 0.37 3.15
N ARG A 250 19.56 1.48 3.39
CA ARG A 250 20.55 2.05 2.44
C ARG A 250 21.75 1.10 2.20
N PRO A 251 22.40 0.54 3.22
CA PRO A 251 23.44 -0.46 3.04
C PRO A 251 22.98 -1.68 2.25
N ILE A 252 21.74 -2.16 2.45
CA ILE A 252 21.17 -3.28 1.69
C ILE A 252 20.97 -2.89 0.22
N ALA A 253 20.38 -1.72 -0.04
CA ALA A 253 20.19 -1.21 -1.40
C ALA A 253 21.50 -1.10 -2.21
N GLU A 254 22.61 -0.82 -1.51
CA GLU A 254 23.94 -0.71 -2.11
C GLU A 254 24.66 -2.06 -2.34
N THR A 255 24.07 -3.19 -1.92
CA THR A 255 24.61 -4.53 -2.23
C THR A 255 24.41 -4.92 -3.68
N GLY A 256 23.43 -4.30 -4.36
CA GLY A 256 23.11 -4.59 -5.76
C GLY A 256 21.92 -5.53 -5.95
N VAL A 257 21.15 -5.85 -4.90
CA VAL A 257 19.88 -6.58 -5.03
C VAL A 257 18.84 -5.77 -5.81
N ASP A 258 17.93 -6.45 -6.53
CA ASP A 258 16.91 -5.79 -7.35
C ASP A 258 15.75 -5.26 -6.53
N TYR A 259 15.37 -5.99 -5.47
CA TYR A 259 14.21 -5.73 -4.64
C TYR A 259 14.54 -5.76 -3.15
N ILE A 260 13.78 -5.00 -2.37
CA ILE A 260 13.77 -5.09 -0.91
C ILE A 260 12.31 -5.07 -0.46
N SER A 261 11.82 -6.13 0.19
CA SER A 261 10.46 -6.15 0.73
C SER A 261 10.41 -5.59 2.15
N ILE A 262 9.46 -4.67 2.38
CA ILE A 262 9.33 -3.92 3.63
C ILE A 262 7.91 -4.06 4.19
N GLY A 263 7.75 -4.92 5.19
CA GLY A 263 6.45 -5.09 5.84
C GLY A 263 5.93 -3.84 6.55
N ALA A 264 6.82 -2.93 6.96
CA ALA A 264 6.46 -1.70 7.65
C ALA A 264 5.60 -0.75 6.79
N LEU A 265 5.69 -0.81 5.45
CA LEU A 265 4.90 0.05 4.53
C LEU A 265 3.40 -0.10 4.75
N THR A 266 2.94 -1.30 5.05
CA THR A 266 1.51 -1.61 5.20
C THR A 266 1.11 -2.10 6.59
N LYS A 267 2.04 -2.66 7.36
CA LYS A 267 1.77 -3.21 8.70
C LYS A 267 1.73 -2.13 9.79
N HIS A 268 2.63 -1.15 9.73
CA HIS A 268 2.72 -0.07 10.72
C HIS A 268 1.92 1.14 10.23
N CYS A 269 0.60 1.02 10.21
CA CYS A 269 -0.29 2.07 9.73
C CYS A 269 -0.35 3.21 10.74
N GLN A 270 0.21 4.37 10.37
CA GLN A 270 0.10 5.61 11.13
C GLN A 270 -0.72 6.60 10.31
N ALA A 271 -1.94 6.90 10.77
CA ALA A 271 -2.83 7.80 10.08
C ALA A 271 -2.30 9.25 10.08
N VAL A 272 -2.56 9.97 8.99
CA VAL A 272 -2.29 11.41 8.89
C VAL A 272 -3.34 12.18 9.69
N ASP A 273 -2.91 13.19 10.45
CA ASP A 273 -3.85 14.06 11.17
C ASP A 273 -4.53 15.04 10.20
N LEU A 274 -5.84 14.91 10.04
CA LEU A 274 -6.70 15.71 9.17
C LEU A 274 -7.76 16.44 9.97
N SER A 275 -8.22 17.58 9.46
CA SER A 275 -9.29 18.35 10.10
C SER A 275 -10.29 18.84 9.06
N MET A 276 -11.59 18.66 9.36
CA MET A 276 -12.69 19.31 8.66
C MET A 276 -13.30 20.40 9.54
N ARG A 277 -13.62 21.54 8.93
CA ARG A 277 -14.38 22.61 9.59
C ARG A 277 -15.37 23.22 8.60
N LEU A 278 -16.57 23.45 9.09
CA LEU A 278 -17.50 24.31 8.39
C LEU A 278 -16.94 25.75 8.41
N ILE A 279 -17.04 26.42 7.29
CA ILE A 279 -16.62 27.81 7.14
C ILE A 279 -17.84 28.67 6.80
N ASP A 280 -17.87 29.89 7.34
CA ASP A 280 -18.91 30.86 7.00
C ASP A 280 -18.79 31.23 5.50
N ASN A 281 -19.93 31.33 4.84
CA ASN A 281 -20.02 31.71 3.43
C ASN A 281 -19.75 33.20 3.25
#